data_c2ee9530b1a1d74b11f5a419acaf5df4
#
_entry.id   c2ee9530b1a1d74b11f5a419acaf5df4
#
_cell.length_a   1.000
_cell.length_b   1.000
_cell.length_c   1.000
_cell.angle_alpha   90.00
_cell.angle_beta   90.00
_cell.angle_gamma   90.00
#
_symmetry.space_group_name_H-M   'P 1'
#
loop_
_entity.id
_entity.type
_entity.pdbx_description
1 polymer ?
#
loop_
_entity_poly.entity_id
_entity_poly.type
_entity_poly.pdbx_seq_one_letter_code
_entity_poly.pdbx_strand_id
1 'polypeptide(L)'
;MTNKHKYQDLVIKGSKAPEGEVRNNIKVTFSNEIIHEYIPLWEKIEAPRGIKLLALIMAQKEGFYKGSRSYRYSNPANIGNTDSGANKGFKTLASGIEYQINFLLNIANGNNSLYPLGKVKTLKPFYSKEIANNQKTYGLEPYCPGYEFDPYTGRLDEFIKIYSTGARQKNTYLSLIVSYFKNMGYDITEATTLGEILKIK
;
A
#
# COMPACT_ATOMS: atom_id res chain seq x y z
N MET A 1 14.28 -1.25 26.85
CA MET A 1 13.35 -0.24 26.32
C MET A 1 12.91 -0.74 24.94
N THR A 2 11.66 -1.09 24.81
CA THR A 2 11.12 -1.78 23.62
C THR A 2 11.05 -0.84 22.43
N ASN A 3 11.42 -1.31 21.23
CA ASN A 3 11.40 -0.62 19.93
C ASN A 3 10.02 0.02 19.55
N LYS A 4 9.06 -0.07 20.44
CA LYS A 4 7.68 0.37 20.30
C LYS A 4 7.54 1.86 19.96
N HIS A 5 8.42 2.70 20.50
CA HIS A 5 8.42 4.15 20.26
C HIS A 5 9.15 4.56 18.97
N LYS A 6 10.02 3.69 18.44
CA LYS A 6 10.86 4.04 17.30
C LYS A 6 10.05 4.38 16.04
N TYR A 7 9.01 3.62 15.75
CA TYR A 7 8.17 3.85 14.56
C TYR A 7 7.09 4.91 14.80
N GLN A 8 6.58 5.02 16.03
CA GLN A 8 5.66 6.10 16.42
C GLN A 8 6.37 7.44 16.51
N ASP A 9 7.55 7.51 17.13
CA ASP A 9 8.32 8.75 17.28
C ASP A 9 8.83 9.29 15.94
N LEU A 10 9.20 8.42 15.00
CA LEU A 10 9.60 8.82 13.66
C LEU A 10 8.44 9.43 12.86
N VAL A 11 7.21 8.95 13.08
CA VAL A 11 6.00 9.54 12.49
C VAL A 11 5.63 10.87 13.16
N ILE A 12 5.90 11.05 14.45
CA ILE A 12 5.57 12.25 15.23
C ILE A 12 6.60 13.37 15.02
N LYS A 13 7.89 13.06 14.92
CA LYS A 13 8.96 14.06 14.80
C LYS A 13 9.06 14.74 13.42
N GLY A 14 8.48 14.17 12.39
CA GLY A 14 8.42 14.75 11.04
C GLY A 14 7.47 15.93 10.86
N SER A 15 6.81 16.41 11.92
CA SER A 15 5.72 17.39 11.81
C SER A 15 6.15 18.87 11.85
N LYS A 16 7.44 19.19 11.68
CA LYS A 16 7.90 20.59 11.49
C LYS A 16 8.20 20.86 10.01
N ALA A 17 7.14 20.91 9.19
CA ALA A 17 7.23 21.58 7.90
C ALA A 17 7.07 23.10 8.08
N PRO A 18 7.77 23.93 7.27
CA PRO A 18 7.54 25.37 7.25
C PRO A 18 6.06 25.67 6.94
N GLU A 19 5.53 26.73 7.56
CA GLU A 19 4.18 27.22 7.27
C GLU A 19 4.06 27.55 5.77
N GLY A 20 3.30 26.77 5.04
CA GLY A 20 3.10 26.87 3.58
C GLY A 20 3.07 25.51 2.86
N GLU A 21 3.74 24.48 3.38
CA GLU A 21 3.70 23.12 2.82
C GLU A 21 2.70 22.18 3.52
N VAL A 22 1.79 22.72 4.31
CA VAL A 22 0.87 21.98 5.20
C VAL A 22 -0.07 21.00 4.46
N ARG A 23 -0.20 21.09 3.14
CA ARG A 23 -1.14 20.24 2.40
C ARG A 23 -0.67 18.82 2.14
N ASN A 24 0.62 18.49 2.36
CA ASN A 24 1.18 17.18 2.02
C ASN A 24 1.67 16.33 3.21
N ASN A 25 1.61 16.84 4.44
CA ASN A 25 2.03 16.08 5.61
C ASN A 25 0.86 15.35 6.27
N ILE A 26 0.46 14.23 5.69
CA ILE A 26 -0.53 13.33 6.30
C ILE A 26 0.17 12.62 7.47
N LYS A 27 -0.31 12.91 8.70
CA LYS A 27 0.13 12.18 9.89
C LYS A 27 -0.38 10.75 9.82
N VAL A 28 0.52 9.78 9.78
CA VAL A 28 0.16 8.37 9.88
C VAL A 28 0.01 8.00 11.34
N THR A 29 -1.19 7.58 11.74
CA THR A 29 -1.45 7.00 13.06
C THR A 29 -1.69 5.51 12.91
N PHE A 30 -0.80 4.70 13.47
CA PHE A 30 -0.94 3.24 13.44
C PHE A 30 -1.99 2.77 14.43
N SER A 31 -2.79 1.77 14.05
CA SER A 31 -3.70 1.07 14.95
C SER A 31 -2.93 0.32 16.04
N ASN A 32 -3.62 0.00 17.13
CA ASN A 32 -3.03 -0.81 18.20
C ASN A 32 -2.57 -2.18 17.70
N GLU A 33 -3.32 -2.78 16.78
CA GLU A 33 -3.01 -4.07 16.18
C GLU A 33 -1.75 -4.01 15.30
N ILE A 34 -1.55 -2.90 14.57
CA ILE A 34 -0.29 -2.66 13.86
C ILE A 34 0.87 -2.59 14.84
N ILE A 35 0.73 -1.84 15.92
CA ILE A 35 1.81 -1.62 16.89
C ILE A 35 2.14 -2.91 17.66
N HIS A 36 1.12 -3.62 18.12
CA HIS A 36 1.27 -4.71 19.09
C HIS A 36 1.34 -6.10 18.47
N GLU A 37 0.75 -6.30 17.29
CA GLU A 37 0.65 -7.61 16.67
C GLU A 37 1.44 -7.68 15.35
N TYR A 38 1.27 -6.70 14.44
CA TYR A 38 1.91 -6.71 13.14
C TYR A 38 3.43 -6.43 13.24
N ILE A 39 3.84 -5.31 13.84
CA ILE A 39 5.24 -4.88 13.89
C ILE A 39 6.16 -5.94 14.52
N PRO A 40 5.81 -6.60 15.65
CA PRO A 40 6.68 -7.62 16.25
C PRO A 40 6.94 -8.84 15.35
N LEU A 41 6.01 -9.17 14.45
CA LEU A 41 6.18 -10.24 13.47
C LEU A 41 6.93 -9.73 12.24
N TRP A 42 6.55 -8.57 11.73
CA TRP A 42 7.17 -7.90 10.60
C TRP A 42 8.67 -7.63 10.82
N GLU A 43 9.11 -7.29 12.02
CA GLU A 43 10.53 -7.08 12.35
C GLU A 43 11.36 -8.32 12.13
N LYS A 44 10.82 -9.52 12.38
CA LYS A 44 11.50 -10.80 12.27
C LYS A 44 11.66 -11.28 10.81
N ILE A 45 10.93 -10.69 9.87
CA ILE A 45 11.00 -11.09 8.46
C ILE A 45 12.22 -10.43 7.82
N GLU A 46 13.09 -11.25 7.24
CA GLU A 46 14.22 -10.79 6.45
C GLU A 46 13.76 -10.37 5.05
N ALA A 47 13.79 -9.08 4.81
CA ALA A 47 13.46 -8.48 3.52
C ALA A 47 14.05 -7.06 3.42
N PRO A 48 14.23 -6.51 2.22
CA PRO A 48 14.70 -5.15 2.01
C PRO A 48 13.84 -4.14 2.78
N ARG A 49 14.51 -3.21 3.46
CA ARG A 49 13.85 -2.26 4.37
C ARG A 49 12.74 -1.47 3.68
N GLY A 50 12.98 -0.95 2.48
CA GLY A 50 11.97 -0.18 1.76
C GLY A 50 10.70 -0.97 1.47
N ILE A 51 10.82 -2.24 1.10
CA ILE A 51 9.67 -3.15 0.89
C ILE A 51 8.93 -3.39 2.21
N LYS A 52 9.67 -3.60 3.30
CA LYS A 52 9.07 -3.75 4.64
C LYS A 52 8.29 -2.51 5.06
N LEU A 53 8.83 -1.31 4.84
CA LEU A 53 8.16 -0.04 5.14
C LEU A 53 6.91 0.15 4.28
N LEU A 54 6.98 -0.19 2.99
CA LEU A 54 5.82 -0.14 2.10
C LEU A 54 4.72 -1.10 2.58
N ALA A 55 5.09 -2.32 2.96
CA ALA A 55 4.15 -3.30 3.51
C ALA A 55 3.45 -2.76 4.78
N LEU A 56 4.20 -2.17 5.70
CA LEU A 56 3.68 -1.63 6.95
C LEU A 56 2.65 -0.51 6.71
N ILE A 57 2.97 0.46 5.83
CA ILE A 57 2.04 1.57 5.55
C ILE A 57 0.80 1.09 4.77
N MET A 58 0.95 0.08 3.91
CA MET A 58 -0.18 -0.53 3.22
C MET A 58 -1.13 -1.24 4.20
N ALA A 59 -0.61 -2.00 5.17
CA ALA A 59 -1.42 -2.63 6.20
C ALA A 59 -2.24 -1.60 7.01
N GLN A 60 -1.64 -0.46 7.37
CA GLN A 60 -2.35 0.64 8.01
C GLN A 60 -3.44 1.22 7.12
N LYS A 61 -3.14 1.46 5.84
CA LYS A 61 -4.10 2.05 4.89
C LYS A 61 -5.27 1.11 4.61
N GLU A 62 -5.04 -0.19 4.54
CA GLU A 62 -6.07 -1.22 4.37
C GLU A 62 -6.89 -1.49 5.63
N GLY A 63 -6.61 -0.77 6.71
CA GLY A 63 -7.38 -0.82 7.93
C GLY A 63 -7.18 -2.11 8.73
N PHE A 64 -5.92 -2.49 8.98
CA PHE A 64 -5.62 -3.62 9.86
C PHE A 64 -5.87 -3.23 11.32
N TYR A 65 -7.08 -3.51 11.80
CA TYR A 65 -7.52 -3.31 13.18
C TYR A 65 -8.54 -4.39 13.58
N LYS A 66 -8.69 -4.62 14.88
CA LYS A 66 -9.59 -5.66 15.43
C LYS A 66 -11.01 -5.49 14.91
N GLY A 67 -11.57 -6.56 14.35
CA GLY A 67 -12.90 -6.57 13.75
C GLY A 67 -12.93 -6.22 12.25
N SER A 68 -11.85 -5.68 11.67
CA SER A 68 -11.76 -5.44 10.23
C SER A 68 -11.67 -6.75 9.43
N ARG A 69 -11.91 -6.65 8.11
CA ARG A 69 -11.75 -7.79 7.19
C ARG A 69 -10.30 -8.26 7.15
N SER A 70 -9.36 -7.34 7.00
CA SER A 70 -7.93 -7.63 6.97
C SER A 70 -7.45 -8.36 8.23
N TYR A 71 -7.94 -7.97 9.40
CA TYR A 71 -7.61 -8.61 10.67
C TYR A 71 -8.19 -10.03 10.76
N ARG A 72 -9.50 -10.21 10.49
CA ARG A 72 -10.21 -11.51 10.59
C ARG A 72 -9.60 -12.58 9.67
N TYR A 73 -9.08 -12.18 8.52
CA TYR A 73 -8.48 -13.09 7.55
C TYR A 73 -6.95 -13.17 7.64
N SER A 74 -6.33 -12.51 8.64
CA SER A 74 -4.86 -12.43 8.75
C SER A 74 -4.20 -11.97 7.43
N ASN A 75 -4.86 -11.08 6.68
CA ASN A 75 -4.42 -10.54 5.40
C ASN A 75 -4.28 -9.01 5.49
N PRO A 76 -3.16 -8.51 6.05
CA PRO A 76 -3.03 -7.11 6.45
C PRO A 76 -3.26 -6.09 5.33
N ALA A 77 -2.90 -6.45 4.10
CA ALA A 77 -3.06 -5.58 2.94
C ALA A 77 -4.27 -5.94 2.06
N ASN A 78 -5.16 -6.82 2.47
CA ASN A 78 -6.31 -7.28 1.69
C ASN A 78 -5.95 -7.83 0.29
N ILE A 79 -4.73 -8.34 0.09
CA ILE A 79 -4.24 -8.82 -1.21
C ILE A 79 -5.08 -10.01 -1.69
N GLY A 80 -5.61 -9.91 -2.93
CA GLY A 80 -6.45 -10.95 -3.50
C GLY A 80 -7.87 -11.01 -2.94
N ASN A 81 -8.26 -10.02 -2.15
CA ASN A 81 -9.66 -9.84 -1.74
C ASN A 81 -10.41 -9.03 -2.79
N THR A 82 -11.67 -9.40 -3.03
CA THR A 82 -12.57 -8.69 -3.93
C THR A 82 -13.78 -8.14 -3.16
N ASP A 83 -14.42 -7.11 -3.69
CA ASP A 83 -15.64 -6.56 -3.09
C ASP A 83 -16.83 -7.53 -3.23
N SER A 84 -16.73 -8.50 -4.16
CA SER A 84 -17.71 -9.58 -4.32
C SER A 84 -17.65 -10.67 -3.24
N GLY A 85 -16.73 -10.55 -2.26
CA GLY A 85 -16.70 -11.41 -1.08
C GLY A 85 -15.71 -12.58 -1.13
N ALA A 86 -14.95 -12.74 -2.22
CA ALA A 86 -13.85 -13.69 -2.24
C ALA A 86 -12.73 -13.18 -1.33
N ASN A 87 -12.61 -13.78 -0.14
CA ASN A 87 -11.64 -13.38 0.86
C ASN A 87 -10.48 -14.38 0.89
N LYS A 88 -9.28 -13.91 0.56
CA LYS A 88 -8.06 -14.65 0.79
C LYS A 88 -7.65 -14.51 2.26
N GLY A 89 -7.60 -15.62 2.96
CA GLY A 89 -7.17 -15.67 4.35
C GLY A 89 -5.89 -16.47 4.53
N PHE A 90 -5.20 -16.23 5.65
CA PHE A 90 -4.00 -16.96 6.07
C PHE A 90 -4.21 -17.59 7.43
N LYS A 91 -3.53 -18.72 7.66
CA LYS A 91 -3.63 -19.46 8.92
C LYS A 91 -3.12 -18.64 10.11
N THR A 92 -2.11 -17.81 9.89
CA THR A 92 -1.50 -16.95 10.91
C THR A 92 -1.24 -15.57 10.35
N LEU A 93 -1.16 -14.57 11.23
CA LEU A 93 -0.77 -13.22 10.84
C LEU A 93 0.65 -13.19 10.25
N ALA A 94 1.58 -13.98 10.80
CA ALA A 94 2.93 -14.07 10.27
C ALA A 94 2.93 -14.49 8.80
N SER A 95 2.19 -15.55 8.43
CA SER A 95 2.08 -15.97 7.03
C SER A 95 1.38 -14.95 6.12
N GLY A 96 0.47 -14.16 6.65
CA GLY A 96 -0.15 -13.05 5.92
C GLY A 96 0.84 -11.91 5.64
N ILE A 97 1.68 -11.57 6.61
CA ILE A 97 2.73 -10.55 6.46
C ILE A 97 3.81 -11.02 5.48
N GLU A 98 4.27 -12.25 5.59
CA GLU A 98 5.22 -12.85 4.63
C GLU A 98 4.68 -12.83 3.21
N TYR A 99 3.41 -13.22 3.04
CA TYR A 99 2.77 -13.17 1.74
C TYR A 99 2.70 -11.74 1.18
N GLN A 100 2.37 -10.75 1.99
CA GLN A 100 2.35 -9.35 1.62
C GLN A 100 3.73 -8.86 1.16
N ILE A 101 4.77 -9.16 1.92
CA ILE A 101 6.15 -8.77 1.59
C ILE A 101 6.60 -9.46 0.30
N ASN A 102 6.36 -10.77 0.15
CA ASN A 102 6.70 -11.51 -1.07
C ASN A 102 5.93 -11.01 -2.30
N PHE A 103 4.67 -10.62 -2.14
CA PHE A 103 3.89 -9.99 -3.21
C PHE A 103 4.56 -8.70 -3.71
N LEU A 104 4.97 -7.82 -2.80
CA LEU A 104 5.66 -6.58 -3.15
C LEU A 104 7.05 -6.83 -3.77
N LEU A 105 7.80 -7.80 -3.24
CA LEU A 105 9.09 -8.22 -3.82
C LEU A 105 8.92 -8.72 -5.26
N ASN A 106 7.91 -9.55 -5.51
CA ASN A 106 7.63 -10.07 -6.85
C ASN A 106 7.26 -8.95 -7.83
N ILE A 107 6.52 -7.93 -7.38
CA ILE A 107 6.21 -6.76 -8.22
C ILE A 107 7.48 -5.95 -8.48
N ALA A 108 8.26 -5.63 -7.45
CA ALA A 108 9.48 -4.85 -7.57
C ALA A 108 10.53 -5.48 -8.49
N ASN A 109 10.56 -6.82 -8.54
CA ASN A 109 11.45 -7.61 -9.41
C ASN A 109 10.83 -7.93 -10.80
N GLY A 110 9.63 -7.45 -11.11
CA GLY A 110 8.95 -7.72 -12.38
C GLY A 110 8.42 -9.14 -12.55
N ASN A 111 8.35 -9.92 -11.49
CA ASN A 111 7.93 -11.34 -11.49
C ASN A 111 6.43 -11.53 -11.28
N ASN A 112 5.65 -10.45 -11.29
CA ASN A 112 4.21 -10.51 -11.04
C ASN A 112 3.43 -10.23 -12.33
N SER A 113 2.62 -11.19 -12.78
CA SER A 113 1.84 -11.07 -14.02
C SER A 113 0.74 -10.00 -13.97
N LEU A 114 0.31 -9.59 -12.79
CA LEU A 114 -0.66 -8.49 -12.63
C LEU A 114 0.02 -7.12 -12.80
N TYR A 115 1.35 -7.06 -12.66
CA TYR A 115 2.17 -5.85 -12.74
C TYR A 115 3.36 -6.10 -13.69
N PRO A 116 3.09 -6.24 -15.00
CA PRO A 116 4.10 -6.70 -15.96
C PRO A 116 5.04 -5.55 -16.37
N LEU A 117 6.20 -5.44 -15.73
CA LEU A 117 7.22 -4.44 -16.07
C LEU A 117 7.56 -4.46 -17.56
N GLY A 118 7.62 -3.27 -18.16
CA GLY A 118 7.94 -3.07 -19.57
C GLY A 118 6.85 -3.53 -20.55
N LYS A 119 5.66 -3.93 -20.07
CA LYS A 119 4.55 -4.35 -20.93
C LYS A 119 3.35 -3.44 -20.71
N VAL A 120 2.61 -3.19 -21.79
CA VAL A 120 1.31 -2.51 -21.71
C VAL A 120 0.33 -3.38 -20.92
N LYS A 121 -0.28 -2.80 -19.89
CA LYS A 121 -1.36 -3.47 -19.17
C LYS A 121 -2.69 -2.86 -19.57
N THR A 122 -3.48 -3.64 -20.27
CA THR A 122 -4.89 -3.34 -20.47
C THR A 122 -5.66 -3.77 -19.22
N LEU A 123 -6.24 -2.83 -18.49
CA LEU A 123 -7.21 -3.15 -17.45
C LEU A 123 -8.44 -3.74 -18.14
N LYS A 124 -8.61 -5.05 -18.02
CA LYS A 124 -9.72 -5.77 -18.67
C LYS A 124 -11.08 -5.23 -18.20
N PRO A 125 -12.12 -5.31 -19.06
CA PRO A 125 -13.50 -4.87 -18.79
C PRO A 125 -14.15 -5.46 -17.53
N PHE A 126 -13.54 -6.47 -16.90
CA PHE A 126 -13.98 -7.06 -15.63
C PHE A 126 -14.15 -6.02 -14.52
N TYR A 127 -13.27 -5.03 -14.48
CA TYR A 127 -13.37 -3.91 -13.56
C TYR A 127 -14.42 -2.86 -13.96
N SER A 128 -14.88 -2.85 -15.22
CA SER A 128 -15.80 -1.82 -15.68
C SER A 128 -17.19 -1.88 -15.02
N LYS A 129 -17.66 -3.08 -14.70
CA LYS A 129 -18.99 -3.27 -14.08
C LYS A 129 -18.99 -2.96 -12.59
N GLU A 130 -17.92 -3.35 -11.89
CA GLU A 130 -17.73 -3.10 -10.48
C GLU A 130 -17.37 -1.62 -10.24
N ILE A 131 -16.57 -1.03 -11.10
CA ILE A 131 -16.24 0.41 -11.10
C ILE A 131 -17.49 1.24 -11.42
N ALA A 132 -18.32 0.90 -12.39
CA ALA A 132 -19.56 1.59 -12.68
C ALA A 132 -20.56 1.52 -11.52
N ASN A 133 -20.63 0.38 -10.82
CA ASN A 133 -21.45 0.24 -9.62
C ASN A 133 -20.91 1.09 -8.45
N ASN A 134 -19.60 1.10 -8.24
CA ASN A 134 -18.97 1.91 -7.20
C ASN A 134 -19.06 3.41 -7.49
N GLN A 135 -18.94 3.83 -8.77
CA GLN A 135 -19.16 5.21 -9.19
C GLN A 135 -20.58 5.68 -8.86
N LYS A 136 -21.58 4.85 -9.13
CA LYS A 136 -22.99 5.14 -8.86
C LYS A 136 -23.27 5.24 -7.35
N THR A 137 -22.59 4.44 -6.54
CA THR A 137 -22.80 4.36 -5.08
C THR A 137 -22.03 5.45 -4.32
N TYR A 138 -20.87 5.86 -4.79
CA TYR A 138 -19.97 6.76 -4.06
C TYR A 138 -19.75 8.12 -4.73
N GLY A 139 -20.40 8.41 -5.86
CA GLY A 139 -20.25 9.68 -6.60
C GLY A 139 -18.82 9.93 -7.07
N LEU A 140 -18.07 8.89 -7.36
CA LEU A 140 -16.69 8.97 -7.83
C LEU A 140 -16.65 9.36 -9.30
N GLU A 141 -15.65 10.15 -9.70
CA GLU A 141 -15.44 10.52 -11.10
C GLU A 141 -15.27 9.28 -12.00
N PRO A 142 -15.70 9.37 -13.28
CA PRO A 142 -15.65 8.23 -14.17
C PRO A 142 -14.22 7.72 -14.32
N TYR A 143 -14.02 6.48 -13.92
CA TYR A 143 -12.80 5.73 -14.21
C TYR A 143 -12.82 5.44 -15.71
N CYS A 144 -11.78 5.85 -16.43
CA CYS A 144 -11.70 5.58 -17.86
C CYS A 144 -11.56 4.08 -18.10
N PRO A 145 -12.59 3.37 -18.61
CA PRO A 145 -12.42 2.00 -19.07
C PRO A 145 -11.39 2.00 -20.20
N GLY A 146 -10.42 1.10 -20.13
CA GLY A 146 -9.36 1.01 -21.14
C GLY A 146 -8.16 1.91 -20.88
N TYR A 147 -7.87 2.26 -19.63
CA TYR A 147 -6.62 2.92 -19.31
C TYR A 147 -5.45 1.98 -19.66
N GLU A 148 -4.88 2.20 -20.84
CA GLU A 148 -3.62 1.60 -21.24
C GLU A 148 -2.52 2.39 -20.56
N PHE A 149 -1.75 1.72 -19.71
CA PHE A 149 -0.48 2.26 -19.28
C PHE A 149 0.50 2.06 -20.45
N ASP A 150 1.04 3.14 -20.98
CA ASP A 150 2.32 3.07 -21.67
C ASP A 150 3.30 2.32 -20.79
N PRO A 151 4.09 1.41 -21.32
CA PRO A 151 4.52 0.20 -20.62
C PRO A 151 4.72 0.40 -19.12
N TYR A 152 4.08 -0.42 -18.30
CA TYR A 152 4.16 -0.34 -16.84
C TYR A 152 5.63 -0.24 -16.39
N THR A 153 5.99 0.85 -15.75
CA THR A 153 7.38 1.13 -15.35
C THR A 153 7.66 0.78 -13.89
N GLY A 154 6.64 0.38 -13.15
CA GLY A 154 6.74 0.04 -11.72
C GLY A 154 6.72 1.25 -10.80
N ARG A 155 6.32 2.43 -11.27
CA ARG A 155 6.16 3.63 -10.45
C ARG A 155 5.08 3.42 -9.39
N LEU A 156 5.22 4.10 -8.26
CA LEU A 156 4.23 4.04 -7.17
C LEU A 156 2.84 4.45 -7.62
N ASP A 157 2.72 5.51 -8.41
CA ASP A 157 1.42 5.96 -8.91
C ASP A 157 0.75 4.93 -9.84
N GLU A 158 1.51 4.26 -10.69
CA GLU A 158 1.03 3.15 -11.53
C GLU A 158 0.63 1.94 -10.69
N PHE A 159 1.48 1.56 -9.73
CA PHE A 159 1.22 0.46 -8.81
C PHE A 159 -0.10 0.68 -8.05
N ILE A 160 -0.27 1.86 -7.45
CA ILE A 160 -1.47 2.16 -6.66
C ILE A 160 -2.72 2.28 -7.54
N LYS A 161 -2.59 2.74 -8.80
CA LYS A 161 -3.70 2.73 -9.77
C LYS A 161 -4.25 1.33 -10.03
N ILE A 162 -3.37 0.35 -10.07
CA ILE A 162 -3.75 -1.05 -10.29
C ILE A 162 -4.26 -1.68 -8.99
N TYR A 163 -3.63 -1.35 -7.86
CA TYR A 163 -3.91 -1.94 -6.56
C TYR A 163 -5.21 -1.41 -5.94
N SER A 164 -5.45 -0.12 -6.05
CA SER A 164 -6.63 0.56 -5.48
C SER A 164 -7.44 1.21 -6.60
N THR A 165 -8.61 0.66 -6.89
CA THR A 165 -9.45 1.05 -8.05
C THR A 165 -10.24 2.33 -7.85
N GLY A 166 -10.36 2.88 -6.64
CA GLY A 166 -11.10 4.11 -6.34
C GLY A 166 -10.25 5.38 -6.52
N ALA A 167 -10.64 6.32 -7.39
CA ALA A 167 -9.87 7.53 -7.67
C ALA A 167 -9.56 8.36 -6.41
N ARG A 168 -10.54 8.55 -5.53
CA ARG A 168 -10.35 9.25 -4.25
C ARG A 168 -9.44 8.48 -3.29
N GLN A 169 -9.61 7.18 -3.20
CA GLN A 169 -8.77 6.32 -2.36
C GLN A 169 -7.34 6.29 -2.87
N LYS A 170 -7.15 6.25 -4.19
CA LYS A 170 -5.85 6.24 -4.85
C LYS A 170 -4.99 7.46 -4.45
N ASN A 171 -5.53 8.67 -4.59
CA ASN A 171 -4.77 9.88 -4.25
C ASN A 171 -4.41 9.92 -2.76
N THR A 172 -5.33 9.54 -1.88
CA THR A 172 -5.06 9.44 -0.44
C THR A 172 -4.03 8.36 -0.14
N TYR A 173 -4.10 7.22 -0.84
CA TYR A 173 -3.17 6.11 -0.65
C TYR A 173 -1.75 6.51 -1.02
N LEU A 174 -1.59 7.08 -2.20
CA LEU A 174 -0.29 7.52 -2.72
C LEU A 174 0.33 8.60 -1.84
N SER A 175 -0.44 9.63 -1.48
CA SER A 175 0.01 10.70 -0.58
C SER A 175 0.42 10.16 0.79
N LEU A 176 -0.28 9.15 1.31
CA LEU A 176 0.05 8.50 2.57
C LEU A 176 1.40 7.78 2.49
N ILE A 177 1.65 7.01 1.41
CA ILE A 177 2.91 6.31 1.20
C ILE A 177 4.06 7.32 1.10
N VAL A 178 3.93 8.33 0.24
CA VAL A 178 4.97 9.34 0.02
C VAL A 178 5.28 10.08 1.32
N SER A 179 4.25 10.54 2.05
CA SER A 179 4.42 11.23 3.32
C SER A 179 5.09 10.35 4.38
N TYR A 180 4.70 9.07 4.44
CA TYR A 180 5.30 8.12 5.38
C TYR A 180 6.79 7.93 5.14
N PHE A 181 7.20 7.68 3.89
CA PHE A 181 8.61 7.52 3.55
C PHE A 181 9.42 8.80 3.80
N LYS A 182 8.87 9.97 3.46
CA LYS A 182 9.52 11.27 3.77
C LYS A 182 9.70 11.48 5.27
N ASN A 183 8.71 11.13 6.07
CA ASN A 183 8.81 11.18 7.54
C ASN A 183 9.86 10.22 8.11
N MET A 184 10.14 9.13 7.39
CA MET A 184 11.21 8.18 7.69
C MET A 184 12.59 8.61 7.17
N GLY A 185 12.69 9.78 6.53
CA GLY A 185 13.94 10.34 6.01
C GLY A 185 14.31 9.86 4.60
N TYR A 186 13.37 9.25 3.86
CA TYR A 186 13.60 8.82 2.49
C TYR A 186 12.95 9.78 1.51
N ASP A 187 13.74 10.27 0.55
CA ASP A 187 13.24 11.15 -0.52
C ASP A 187 12.62 10.30 -1.63
N ILE A 188 11.32 10.05 -1.53
CA ILE A 188 10.54 9.39 -2.56
C ILE A 188 9.40 10.28 -3.05
N THR A 189 8.98 10.04 -4.28
CA THR A 189 7.87 10.73 -4.94
C THR A 189 6.86 9.71 -5.49
N GLU A 190 5.78 10.18 -6.05
CA GLU A 190 4.80 9.35 -6.76
C GLU A 190 5.41 8.63 -7.97
N ALA A 191 6.46 9.21 -8.57
CA ALA A 191 7.20 8.64 -9.69
C ALA A 191 8.28 7.62 -9.28
N THR A 192 8.61 7.52 -7.99
CA THR A 192 9.57 6.53 -7.49
C THR A 192 9.08 5.12 -7.79
N THR A 193 9.95 4.29 -8.34
CA THR A 193 9.62 2.91 -8.70
C THR A 193 9.74 1.96 -7.50
N LEU A 194 9.01 0.84 -7.54
CA LEU A 194 9.17 -0.21 -6.53
C LEU A 194 10.59 -0.80 -6.55
N GLY A 195 11.26 -0.80 -7.72
CA GLY A 195 12.65 -1.20 -7.85
C GLY A 195 13.63 -0.27 -7.12
N GLU A 196 13.34 1.04 -7.05
CA GLU A 196 14.10 2.00 -6.24
C GLU A 196 13.80 1.82 -4.75
N ILE A 197 12.54 1.60 -4.39
CA ILE A 197 12.14 1.29 -3.00
C ILE A 197 12.82 0.00 -2.51
N LEU A 198 12.96 -1.00 -3.37
CA LEU A 198 13.68 -2.24 -3.07
C LEU A 198 15.15 -2.00 -2.62
N LYS A 199 15.78 -0.94 -3.11
CA LYS A 199 17.18 -0.60 -2.81
C LYS A 199 17.36 0.20 -1.51
N ILE A 200 16.29 0.63 -0.87
CA ILE A 200 16.34 1.33 0.43
C ILE A 200 16.84 0.36 1.50
N LYS A 201 17.96 0.76 2.15
CA LYS A 201 18.64 0.00 3.20
C LYS A 201 18.15 0.38 4.60
#